data_52b526e41a31b18c50336b618bcf0e1d
#
_entry.id   52b526e41a31b18c50336b618bcf0e1d
#
_cell.length_a   1.000
_cell.length_b   1.000
_cell.length_c   1.000
_cell.angle_alpha   90.00
_cell.angle_beta   90.00
_cell.angle_gamma   90.00
#
_symmetry.space_group_name_H-M   'P 1'
#
loop_
_entity.id
_entity.type
_entity.pdbx_description
1 polymer ?
#
loop_
_entity_poly.entity_id
_entity_poly.type
_entity_poly.pdbx_seq_one_letter_code
_entity_poly.pdbx_strand_id
1 'polypeptide(L)'
;MADAATITVTATMLPDEIAKTISGTMTVTPDDANDKWYYKLTSVTTTSAILIAGNYISQTAIAVGTGMTAVHGNDKVKFLFVQNTSTVDGMYMSFDNATAVNSGADNVFVGPSQTWFGRLPNVTVADLHAISSDIGDAGDASASVIVIALLDDVA
;
A
#
# COMPACT_ATOMS: atom_id res chain seq x y z
N MET A 1 -13.04 14.58 -14.83
CA MET A 1 -13.68 14.28 -13.54
C MET A 1 -12.62 13.59 -12.69
N ALA A 2 -12.29 14.15 -11.55
CA ALA A 2 -11.30 13.51 -10.67
C ALA A 2 -11.98 12.28 -10.04
N ASP A 3 -11.40 11.11 -10.25
CA ASP A 3 -11.89 9.85 -9.69
C ASP A 3 -11.48 9.76 -8.23
N ALA A 4 -12.37 10.19 -7.33
CA ALA A 4 -12.13 10.14 -5.88
C ALA A 4 -12.36 8.74 -5.33
N ALA A 5 -11.49 8.32 -4.41
CA ALA A 5 -11.71 7.14 -3.58
C ALA A 5 -12.23 7.54 -2.19
N THR A 6 -13.18 6.79 -1.68
CA THR A 6 -13.72 6.96 -0.33
C THR A 6 -13.47 5.72 0.50
N ILE A 7 -12.88 5.92 1.68
CA ILE A 7 -12.61 4.85 2.64
C ILE A 7 -13.41 5.15 3.90
N THR A 8 -14.25 4.21 4.30
CA THR A 8 -14.99 4.28 5.57
C THR A 8 -14.42 3.27 6.54
N VAL A 9 -14.07 3.72 7.72
CA VAL A 9 -13.55 2.89 8.80
C VAL A 9 -14.55 2.90 9.94
N THR A 10 -14.88 1.71 10.42
CA THR A 10 -15.69 1.52 11.62
C THR A 10 -14.88 0.70 12.61
N ALA A 11 -14.64 1.25 13.80
CA ALA A 11 -13.98 0.57 14.90
C ALA A 11 -14.98 0.35 16.02
N THR A 12 -15.09 -0.89 16.48
CA THR A 12 -15.85 -1.24 17.67
C THR A 12 -14.86 -1.58 18.78
N MET A 13 -14.85 -0.79 19.83
CA MET A 13 -14.04 -1.06 21.02
C MET A 13 -14.87 -1.87 22.00
N LEU A 14 -14.28 -2.95 22.52
CA LEU A 14 -14.92 -3.98 23.32
C LEU A 14 -14.42 -4.15 24.78
N PRO A 15 -13.78 -3.18 25.46
CA PRO A 15 -13.80 -3.23 26.91
C PRO A 15 -15.24 -2.89 27.36
N ASP A 16 -15.78 -3.65 28.30
CA ASP A 16 -17.17 -3.49 28.78
C ASP A 16 -17.49 -2.06 29.25
N GLU A 17 -16.47 -1.30 29.67
CA GLU A 17 -16.59 0.08 30.11
C GLU A 17 -16.71 1.10 28.97
N ILE A 18 -16.35 0.72 27.73
CA ILE A 18 -16.29 1.67 26.60
C ILE A 18 -17.07 1.17 25.38
N ALA A 19 -17.90 0.16 25.46
CA ALA A 19 -18.60 -0.43 24.30
C ALA A 19 -19.12 0.64 23.30
N LYS A 20 -18.21 1.20 22.49
CA LYS A 20 -18.46 2.32 21.59
C LYS A 20 -18.01 2.02 20.17
N THR A 21 -18.90 2.23 19.22
CA THR A 21 -18.56 2.22 17.80
C THR A 21 -18.21 3.63 17.36
N ILE A 22 -17.02 3.76 16.76
CA ILE A 22 -16.53 5.02 16.17
C ILE A 22 -16.39 4.78 14.67
N SER A 23 -16.94 5.66 13.85
CA SER A 23 -16.78 5.62 12.42
C SER A 23 -16.17 6.92 11.88
N GLY A 24 -15.35 6.79 10.86
CA GLY A 24 -14.75 7.92 10.14
C GLY A 24 -14.68 7.64 8.65
N THR A 25 -14.74 8.70 7.87
CA THR A 25 -14.63 8.62 6.40
C THR A 25 -13.46 9.48 5.96
N MET A 26 -12.61 8.92 5.10
CA MET A 26 -11.55 9.64 4.41
C MET A 26 -11.82 9.62 2.91
N THR A 27 -11.87 10.81 2.29
CA THR A 27 -11.93 10.94 0.83
C THR A 27 -10.56 11.33 0.30
N VAL A 28 -10.12 10.63 -0.72
CA VAL A 28 -8.86 10.88 -1.43
C VAL A 28 -9.21 11.22 -2.87
N THR A 29 -8.84 12.42 -3.28
CA THR A 29 -9.15 12.96 -4.63
C THR A 29 -7.83 13.37 -5.29
N PRO A 30 -7.59 13.03 -6.57
CA PRO A 30 -6.52 13.62 -7.36
C PRO A 30 -6.67 15.15 -7.40
N ASP A 31 -5.57 15.87 -7.12
CA ASP A 31 -5.57 17.33 -7.07
C ASP A 31 -5.29 17.95 -8.43
N ASP A 32 -4.52 17.26 -9.28
CA ASP A 32 -4.13 17.74 -10.61
C ASP A 32 -3.97 16.60 -11.63
N ALA A 33 -3.43 16.91 -12.80
CA ALA A 33 -3.23 15.95 -13.90
C ALA A 33 -2.06 14.99 -13.68
N ASN A 34 -1.16 15.30 -12.76
CA ASN A 34 0.00 14.45 -12.43
C ASN A 34 -0.40 13.39 -11.41
N ASP A 35 -1.49 13.60 -10.68
CA ASP A 35 -2.01 12.64 -9.73
C ASP A 35 -2.62 11.44 -10.46
N LYS A 36 -2.03 10.27 -10.27
CA LYS A 36 -2.41 9.04 -10.96
C LYS A 36 -2.65 7.91 -9.97
N TRP A 37 -3.67 7.11 -10.26
CA TRP A 37 -3.95 5.92 -9.50
C TRP A 37 -3.05 4.76 -9.91
N TYR A 38 -2.62 4.01 -8.90
CA TYR A 38 -1.89 2.75 -9.02
C TYR A 38 -2.71 1.62 -8.38
N TYR A 39 -2.72 0.46 -9.03
CA TYR A 39 -3.31 -0.77 -8.50
C TYR A 39 -2.50 -1.96 -8.96
N LYS A 40 -2.15 -2.84 -8.04
CA LYS A 40 -1.46 -4.09 -8.38
C LYS A 40 -1.69 -5.15 -7.31
N LEU A 41 -1.89 -6.39 -7.73
CA LEU A 41 -1.67 -7.58 -6.91
C LEU A 41 -0.18 -7.96 -7.06
N THR A 42 0.55 -7.99 -5.96
CA THR A 42 1.99 -8.29 -5.96
C THR A 42 2.33 -9.29 -4.86
N SER A 43 3.49 -9.92 -4.98
CA SER A 43 4.04 -10.81 -3.97
C SER A 43 5.18 -10.09 -3.25
N VAL A 44 5.12 -10.07 -1.93
CA VAL A 44 6.18 -9.56 -1.05
C VAL A 44 6.95 -10.76 -0.54
N THR A 45 8.24 -10.84 -0.89
CA THR A 45 9.11 -11.96 -0.54
C THR A 45 9.91 -11.69 0.73
N THR A 46 10.71 -12.64 1.17
CA THR A 46 11.66 -12.50 2.29
C THR A 46 12.86 -11.59 1.99
N THR A 47 12.95 -11.10 0.76
CA THR A 47 13.94 -10.06 0.39
C THR A 47 13.23 -8.72 0.30
N SER A 48 13.71 -7.73 1.06
CA SER A 48 13.17 -6.37 1.01
C SER A 48 13.27 -5.79 -0.41
N ALA A 49 12.15 -5.26 -0.90
CA ALA A 49 12.05 -4.65 -2.22
C ALA A 49 11.07 -3.47 -2.20
N ILE A 50 11.18 -2.59 -3.20
CA ILE A 50 10.22 -1.51 -3.42
C ILE A 50 8.83 -2.12 -3.64
N LEU A 51 7.85 -1.67 -2.86
CA LEU A 51 6.48 -2.20 -2.87
C LEU A 51 5.70 -1.79 -4.13
N ILE A 52 5.91 -0.57 -4.62
CA ILE A 52 5.22 -0.03 -5.79
C ILE A 52 6.15 -0.09 -7.00
N ALA A 53 5.81 -0.92 -7.99
CA ALA A 53 6.60 -1.09 -9.19
C ALA A 53 5.73 -1.42 -10.41
N GLY A 54 6.10 -0.91 -11.57
CA GLY A 54 5.39 -1.13 -12.83
C GLY A 54 4.75 0.14 -13.37
N ASN A 55 3.47 0.10 -13.72
CA ASN A 55 2.78 1.18 -14.42
C ASN A 55 1.56 1.67 -13.63
N TYR A 56 1.21 2.94 -13.85
CA TYR A 56 -0.06 3.51 -13.41
C TYR A 56 -1.26 2.84 -14.09
N ILE A 57 -2.43 2.95 -13.46
CA ILE A 57 -3.70 2.60 -14.13
C ILE A 57 -3.96 3.66 -15.19
N SER A 58 -4.11 3.23 -16.44
CA SER A 58 -4.53 4.13 -17.52
C SER A 58 -6.03 4.40 -17.40
N GLN A 59 -6.40 5.66 -17.20
CA GLN A 59 -7.80 6.09 -17.17
C GLN A 59 -8.49 6.01 -18.56
N THR A 60 -7.73 5.88 -19.63
CA THR A 60 -8.28 5.96 -21.01
C THR A 60 -8.34 4.63 -21.74
N ALA A 61 -7.72 3.60 -21.22
CA ALA A 61 -7.73 2.31 -21.91
C ALA A 61 -7.57 1.16 -20.91
N ILE A 62 -8.61 0.41 -20.71
CA ILE A 62 -8.52 -1.03 -20.45
C ILE A 62 -8.00 -1.71 -21.75
N ALA A 63 -7.17 -1.06 -22.52
CA ALA A 63 -6.47 -1.58 -23.68
C ALA A 63 -5.07 -2.00 -23.22
N VAL A 64 -4.95 -3.29 -23.03
CA VAL A 64 -3.70 -3.97 -22.77
C VAL A 64 -2.62 -3.47 -23.74
N GLY A 65 -1.58 -2.82 -23.23
CA GLY A 65 -0.26 -2.90 -23.84
C GLY A 65 0.32 -1.66 -24.51
N THR A 66 -0.34 -0.51 -24.59
CA THR A 66 0.30 0.69 -25.18
C THR A 66 -0.13 1.97 -24.47
N GLY A 67 0.85 2.67 -23.90
CA GLY A 67 0.64 4.02 -23.34
C GLY A 67 0.50 4.09 -21.82
N MET A 68 0.85 3.03 -21.09
CA MET A 68 0.91 3.10 -19.62
C MET A 68 2.18 3.85 -19.21
N THR A 69 2.03 4.92 -18.47
CA THR A 69 3.17 5.62 -17.85
C THR A 69 3.76 4.73 -16.76
N ALA A 70 5.08 4.56 -16.77
CA ALA A 70 5.79 3.84 -15.72
C ALA A 70 5.77 4.65 -14.42
N VAL A 71 5.69 3.95 -13.30
CA VAL A 71 5.92 4.57 -11.99
C VAL A 71 7.42 4.74 -11.79
N HIS A 72 7.83 5.93 -11.38
CA HIS A 72 9.22 6.28 -11.10
C HIS A 72 9.50 6.31 -9.60
N GLY A 73 10.76 6.05 -9.22
CA GLY A 73 11.15 6.05 -7.81
C GLY A 73 10.97 7.40 -7.10
N ASN A 74 10.99 8.51 -7.85
CA ASN A 74 10.81 9.85 -7.31
C ASN A 74 9.35 10.28 -7.16
N ASP A 75 8.39 9.52 -7.70
CA ASP A 75 6.97 9.80 -7.58
C ASP A 75 6.56 9.81 -6.12
N LYS A 76 5.72 10.76 -5.72
CA LYS A 76 5.33 10.91 -4.32
C LYS A 76 4.08 10.13 -4.01
N VAL A 77 4.09 9.42 -2.88
CA VAL A 77 2.95 8.63 -2.41
C VAL A 77 2.01 9.51 -1.61
N LYS A 78 0.96 10.06 -2.24
CA LYS A 78 -0.05 10.88 -1.55
C LYS A 78 -0.98 10.06 -0.66
N PHE A 79 -1.27 8.84 -1.11
CA PHE A 79 -2.13 7.89 -0.39
C PHE A 79 -1.70 6.46 -0.71
N LEU A 80 -1.75 5.61 0.30
CA LEU A 80 -1.47 4.18 0.18
C LEU A 80 -2.55 3.37 0.90
N PHE A 81 -3.02 2.33 0.23
CA PHE A 81 -3.85 1.26 0.78
C PHE A 81 -3.19 -0.07 0.44
N VAL A 82 -2.99 -0.90 1.46
CA VAL A 82 -2.40 -2.22 1.32
C VAL A 82 -3.30 -3.23 2.01
N GLN A 83 -3.71 -4.26 1.28
CA GLN A 83 -4.43 -5.40 1.81
C GLN A 83 -3.57 -6.65 1.66
N ASN A 84 -3.20 -7.25 2.77
CA ASN A 84 -2.57 -8.56 2.76
C ASN A 84 -3.65 -9.63 2.54
N THR A 85 -3.56 -10.35 1.44
CA THR A 85 -4.49 -11.43 1.08
C THR A 85 -3.98 -12.82 1.48
N SER A 86 -2.72 -12.91 1.94
CA SER A 86 -2.21 -14.13 2.57
C SER A 86 -2.98 -14.42 3.85
N THR A 87 -3.26 -15.68 4.12
CA THR A 87 -3.89 -16.14 5.36
C THR A 87 -2.88 -16.62 6.39
N VAL A 88 -1.61 -16.69 6.01
CA VAL A 88 -0.52 -17.25 6.82
C VAL A 88 0.54 -16.19 7.11
N ASP A 89 1.04 -15.53 6.06
CA ASP A 89 2.18 -14.63 6.18
C ASP A 89 1.74 -13.18 6.31
N GLY A 90 2.37 -12.45 7.23
CA GLY A 90 2.31 -11.01 7.32
C GLY A 90 3.36 -10.33 6.45
N MET A 91 3.38 -9.01 6.48
CA MET A 91 4.41 -8.20 5.85
C MET A 91 4.80 -7.01 6.72
N TYR A 92 6.03 -6.55 6.58
CA TYR A 92 6.51 -5.29 7.15
C TYR A 92 6.75 -4.28 6.03
N MET A 93 6.40 -3.02 6.28
CA MET A 93 6.66 -1.89 5.38
C MET A 93 7.53 -0.86 6.08
N SER A 94 8.51 -0.32 5.36
CA SER A 94 9.32 0.83 5.75
C SER A 94 9.06 2.00 4.81
N PHE A 95 9.19 3.24 5.31
CA PHE A 95 8.84 4.48 4.60
C PHE A 95 10.00 5.48 4.53
N ASP A 96 11.22 5.04 4.77
CA ASP A 96 12.40 5.89 4.96
C ASP A 96 13.58 5.53 4.04
N ASN A 97 13.32 4.85 2.92
CA ASN A 97 14.35 4.31 2.02
C ASN A 97 15.28 3.26 2.69
N ALA A 98 14.94 2.81 3.89
CA ALA A 98 15.67 1.74 4.52
C ALA A 98 15.14 0.37 4.09
N THR A 99 16.00 -0.63 4.14
CA THR A 99 15.59 -2.01 3.94
C THR A 99 14.53 -2.37 4.98
N ALA A 100 13.33 -2.74 4.55
CA ALA A 100 12.32 -3.26 5.45
C ALA A 100 12.87 -4.53 6.12
N VAL A 101 12.71 -4.64 7.45
CA VAL A 101 13.16 -5.77 8.24
C VAL A 101 12.03 -6.28 9.11
N ASN A 102 12.01 -7.58 9.36
CA ASN A 102 10.95 -8.23 10.16
C ASN A 102 11.02 -7.95 11.68
N SER A 103 11.98 -7.15 12.13
CA SER A 103 12.20 -6.83 13.54
C SER A 103 12.41 -5.34 13.82
N GLY A 104 12.27 -4.48 12.82
CA GLY A 104 12.51 -3.03 12.96
C GLY A 104 11.37 -2.34 13.71
N ALA A 105 11.72 -1.48 14.70
CA ALA A 105 10.74 -0.71 15.47
C ALA A 105 10.01 0.34 14.60
N ASP A 106 10.61 0.72 13.45
CA ASP A 106 10.12 1.77 12.56
C ASP A 106 9.27 1.24 11.40
N ASN A 107 9.00 -0.08 11.38
CA ASN A 107 8.21 -0.71 10.33
C ASN A 107 6.74 -0.86 10.72
N VAL A 108 5.86 -0.67 9.74
CA VAL A 108 4.44 -0.99 9.88
C VAL A 108 4.22 -2.46 9.55
N PHE A 109 3.63 -3.20 10.49
CA PHE A 109 3.24 -4.59 10.27
C PHE A 109 1.81 -4.69 9.75
N VAL A 110 1.62 -5.46 8.69
CA VAL A 110 0.32 -5.81 8.13
C VAL A 110 0.19 -7.34 8.21
N GLY A 111 -0.55 -7.81 9.20
CA GLY A 111 -0.73 -9.24 9.46
C GLY A 111 -1.52 -9.96 8.36
N PRO A 112 -1.61 -11.31 8.43
CA PRO A 112 -2.42 -12.09 7.51
C PRO A 112 -3.88 -11.61 7.48
N SER A 113 -4.45 -11.47 6.29
CA SER A 113 -5.82 -11.00 6.05
C SER A 113 -6.11 -9.59 6.60
N GLN A 114 -5.08 -8.81 6.93
CA GLN A 114 -5.22 -7.45 7.45
C GLN A 114 -5.05 -6.39 6.36
N THR A 115 -5.50 -5.18 6.69
CA THR A 115 -5.42 -4.02 5.80
C THR A 115 -4.79 -2.86 6.55
N TRP A 116 -3.95 -2.12 5.86
CA TRP A 116 -3.40 -0.84 6.30
C TRP A 116 -3.66 0.23 5.24
N PHE A 117 -3.91 1.47 5.66
CA PHE A 117 -4.02 2.61 4.76
C PHE A 117 -3.63 3.92 5.46
N GLY A 118 -3.16 4.88 4.67
CA GLY A 118 -2.78 6.19 5.19
C GLY A 118 -2.38 7.18 4.11
N ARG A 119 -2.21 8.45 4.52
CA ARG A 119 -1.60 9.50 3.70
C ARG A 119 -0.12 9.59 4.03
N LEU A 120 0.73 9.69 3.00
CA LEU A 120 2.18 9.67 3.11
C LEU A 120 2.80 10.85 2.36
N PRO A 121 2.57 12.11 2.78
CA PRO A 121 2.84 13.29 1.95
C PRO A 121 4.33 13.53 1.64
N ASN A 122 5.24 12.89 2.38
CA ASN A 122 6.69 13.07 2.23
C ASN A 122 7.43 11.80 1.78
N VAL A 123 6.71 10.73 1.47
CA VAL A 123 7.29 9.44 1.06
C VAL A 123 7.30 9.37 -0.46
N THR A 124 8.44 8.98 -1.04
CA THR A 124 8.54 8.65 -2.47
C THR A 124 8.35 7.14 -2.67
N VAL A 125 8.13 6.74 -3.91
CA VAL A 125 8.05 5.31 -4.27
C VAL A 125 9.33 4.59 -3.89
N ALA A 126 10.50 5.23 -4.07
CA ALA A 126 11.79 4.65 -3.71
C ALA A 126 11.99 4.48 -2.19
N ASP A 127 11.26 5.24 -1.37
CA ASP A 127 11.34 5.12 0.09
C ASP A 127 10.49 3.98 0.64
N LEU A 128 9.52 3.49 -0.15
CA LEU A 128 8.52 2.51 0.29
C LEU A 128 9.00 1.09 0.00
N HIS A 129 9.54 0.44 1.00
CA HIS A 129 9.99 -0.95 0.92
C HIS A 129 9.08 -1.90 1.69
N ALA A 130 9.07 -3.17 1.28
CA ALA A 130 8.32 -4.22 1.96
C ALA A 130 9.10 -5.53 2.01
N ILE A 131 8.85 -6.32 3.05
CA ILE A 131 9.40 -7.65 3.26
C ILE A 131 8.34 -8.56 3.89
N SER A 132 8.29 -9.83 3.50
CA SER A 132 7.44 -10.82 4.15
C SER A 132 7.90 -11.10 5.58
N SER A 133 6.96 -11.34 6.46
CA SER A 133 7.25 -11.66 7.87
C SER A 133 7.67 -13.11 8.09
N ASP A 134 7.96 -13.86 7.03
CA ASP A 134 8.22 -15.31 7.12
C ASP A 134 8.58 -15.78 8.53
N ILE A 135 7.62 -16.38 9.20
CA ILE A 135 7.80 -16.96 10.53
C ILE A 135 7.90 -18.48 10.36
N GLY A 136 8.95 -18.88 9.66
CA GLY A 136 9.53 -20.20 9.92
C GLY A 136 8.84 -21.41 9.30
N ASP A 137 8.04 -21.29 8.25
CA ASP A 137 7.61 -22.44 7.47
C ASP A 137 8.31 -22.46 6.10
N ALA A 138 9.12 -23.51 5.91
CA ALA A 138 10.03 -23.71 4.78
C ALA A 138 9.31 -23.99 3.44
N GLY A 139 8.22 -23.30 3.13
CA GLY A 139 7.45 -23.58 1.92
C GLY A 139 6.89 -22.38 1.16
N ASP A 140 6.49 -21.33 1.84
CA ASP A 140 5.84 -20.16 1.21
C ASP A 140 6.31 -18.85 1.86
N ALA A 141 7.49 -18.43 1.46
CA ALA A 141 8.17 -17.24 1.99
C ALA A 141 7.60 -15.92 1.42
N SER A 142 6.35 -15.87 0.98
CA SER A 142 5.81 -14.66 0.36
C SER A 142 4.38 -14.35 0.76
N ALA A 143 4.11 -13.06 1.06
CA ALA A 143 2.77 -12.55 1.26
C ALA A 143 2.20 -11.99 -0.04
N SER A 144 1.01 -12.43 -0.44
CA SER A 144 0.28 -11.83 -1.56
C SER A 144 -0.47 -10.59 -1.09
N VAL A 145 -0.25 -9.46 -1.74
CA VAL A 145 -0.84 -8.18 -1.32
C VAL A 145 -1.47 -7.42 -2.49
N ILE A 146 -2.61 -6.78 -2.21
CA ILE A 146 -3.21 -5.79 -3.09
C ILE A 146 -2.69 -4.42 -2.66
N VAL A 147 -2.10 -3.69 -3.59
CA VAL A 147 -1.62 -2.33 -3.38
C VAL A 147 -2.42 -1.37 -4.23
N ILE A 148 -3.02 -0.36 -3.59
CA ILE A 148 -3.70 0.76 -4.25
C ILE A 148 -3.02 2.04 -3.75
N ALA A 149 -2.63 2.92 -4.65
CA ALA A 149 -2.01 4.19 -4.28
C ALA A 149 -2.48 5.34 -5.17
N LEU A 150 -2.51 6.54 -4.62
CA LEU A 150 -2.52 7.78 -5.38
C LEU A 150 -1.12 8.35 -5.35
N LEU A 151 -0.52 8.49 -6.51
CA LEU A 151 0.85 8.96 -6.69
C LEU A 151 0.85 10.28 -7.47
N ASP A 152 1.75 11.18 -7.10
CA ASP A 152 2.08 12.38 -7.86
C ASP A 152 3.26 12.04 -8.78
N ASP A 153 2.99 11.95 -10.08
CA ASP A 153 3.97 11.71 -11.14
C ASP A 153 4.81 13.00 -11.34
N VAL A 154 6.03 12.98 -10.82
CA VAL A 154 6.97 14.12 -10.85
C VAL A 154 8.02 14.03 -11.97
N ALA A 155 7.86 13.09 -12.91
CA ALA A 155 8.78 12.88 -14.04
C ALA A 155 8.63 13.90 -15.16
#